data_9e6c03140a0ae3b449b1d2a7e728b94f
#
_entry.id   9e6c03140a0ae3b449b1d2a7e728b94f
#
_cell.length_a   1.000
_cell.length_b   1.000
_cell.length_c   1.000
_cell.angle_alpha   90.00
_cell.angle_beta   90.00
_cell.angle_gamma   90.00
#
_symmetry.space_group_name_H-M   'P 1'
#
loop_
_entity.id
_entity.type
_entity.pdbx_description
1 polymer ?
#
loop_
_entity_poly.entity_id
_entity_poly.type
_entity_poly.pdbx_seq_one_letter_code
_entity_poly.pdbx_strand_id
1 'polypeptide(L)'
;MRFNSSSLFVNTGRKPLSTMQKRKNNKNNIFLILCVVIIAVLCIFVGLIVRVWINYDSSDKPETKTTAVVQNDSKKTTADTSVNNDSKKSSDKTDNSKKQTADKTAKKTTKKTTKKTTKKTTKKNTPDYACEGTENEYSKAVDKQFEKLTGTYAYGIYLMDGSYKYIKNTANINNSTALSSFLVEYICAKIYSGEFDYDTNVAGQNGNSLIDKLIREGSVDAANALINYFTPEKLNAYMSAKGYSSTHFGGPISAGNASGSYTSVNDIMALMQNIYNKSRLFPYSDLYKRMRQSSVNSRIRNKLPYETAVANISLAYSDEMFDAAIVHAPSGNYMFIALANGYSDDGTAENTAMAGGAKALFDKLGN
;
A
#
# COMPACT_ATOMS: atom_id res chain seq x y z
N MET A 1 -50.36 41.69 -73.19
CA MET A 1 -49.32 40.90 -72.59
C MET A 1 -49.96 39.88 -71.66
N ARG A 2 -49.97 38.60 -72.06
CA ARG A 2 -50.58 37.52 -71.28
C ARG A 2 -49.47 36.75 -70.53
N PHE A 3 -49.58 36.67 -69.20
CA PHE A 3 -48.69 35.81 -68.39
C PHE A 3 -49.40 34.46 -68.10
N ASN A 4 -48.86 33.36 -68.61
CA ASN A 4 -49.22 32.00 -68.27
C ASN A 4 -48.58 31.60 -66.98
N SER A 5 -49.37 31.19 -65.99
CA SER A 5 -48.90 30.54 -64.75
C SER A 5 -49.13 29.05 -64.80
N SER A 6 -48.08 28.29 -64.96
CA SER A 6 -48.08 26.82 -64.83
C SER A 6 -47.88 26.41 -63.40
N SER A 7 -48.89 25.78 -62.81
CA SER A 7 -48.85 25.23 -61.43
C SER A 7 -48.09 23.89 -61.40
N LEU A 8 -47.01 23.82 -60.63
CA LEU A 8 -46.27 22.58 -60.34
C LEU A 8 -46.97 21.88 -59.17
N PHE A 9 -47.55 20.69 -59.43
CA PHE A 9 -48.05 19.81 -58.39
C PHE A 9 -46.85 19.03 -57.81
N VAL A 10 -46.49 19.30 -56.52
CA VAL A 10 -45.54 18.49 -55.74
C VAL A 10 -46.35 17.40 -55.01
N ASN A 11 -46.16 16.18 -55.47
CA ASN A 11 -46.76 14.97 -54.87
C ASN A 11 -45.91 14.55 -53.64
N THR A 12 -46.32 14.94 -52.42
CA THR A 12 -45.74 14.50 -51.16
C THR A 12 -46.36 13.15 -50.78
N GLY A 13 -45.69 12.04 -51.15
CA GLY A 13 -46.05 10.70 -50.68
C GLY A 13 -45.93 10.56 -49.16
N ARG A 14 -47.04 10.69 -48.45
CA ARG A 14 -47.13 10.34 -47.01
C ARG A 14 -47.11 8.82 -46.87
N LYS A 15 -46.02 8.26 -46.30
CA LYS A 15 -45.97 6.86 -45.87
C LYS A 15 -47.00 6.65 -44.71
N PRO A 16 -47.74 5.53 -44.68
CA PRO A 16 -48.77 5.28 -43.67
C PRO A 16 -48.13 5.14 -42.27
N LEU A 17 -48.70 5.84 -41.30
CA LEU A 17 -48.29 5.91 -39.87
C LEU A 17 -48.29 4.56 -39.15
N SER A 18 -48.90 3.51 -39.70
CA SER A 18 -49.08 2.20 -39.05
C SER A 18 -47.77 1.37 -38.93
N THR A 19 -46.79 1.59 -39.79
CA THR A 19 -45.55 0.83 -39.75
C THR A 19 -44.53 1.34 -38.74
N MET A 20 -44.57 2.62 -38.34
CA MET A 20 -43.71 3.17 -37.30
C MET A 20 -44.12 2.77 -35.90
N GLN A 21 -45.45 2.67 -35.64
CA GLN A 21 -45.98 2.33 -34.32
C GLN A 21 -45.73 0.85 -33.97
N LYS A 22 -45.80 -0.06 -34.95
CA LYS A 22 -45.49 -1.50 -34.78
C LYS A 22 -44.00 -1.75 -34.43
N ARG A 23 -43.06 -0.98 -35.01
CA ARG A 23 -41.62 -1.10 -34.71
C ARG A 23 -41.26 -0.58 -33.29
N LYS A 24 -41.97 0.44 -32.77
CA LYS A 24 -41.70 1.01 -31.45
C LYS A 24 -42.17 0.06 -30.34
N ASN A 25 -43.30 -0.60 -30.49
CA ASN A 25 -43.81 -1.59 -29.54
C ASN A 25 -42.95 -2.84 -29.44
N ASN A 26 -42.33 -3.28 -30.54
CA ASN A 26 -41.50 -4.48 -30.53
C ASN A 26 -40.17 -4.21 -29.78
N LYS A 27 -39.59 -3.01 -29.88
CA LYS A 27 -38.37 -2.65 -29.13
C LYS A 27 -38.61 -2.56 -27.63
N ASN A 28 -39.78 -2.04 -27.21
CA ASN A 28 -40.16 -1.96 -25.80
C ASN A 28 -40.36 -3.36 -25.19
N ASN A 29 -40.96 -4.29 -25.94
CA ASN A 29 -41.14 -5.66 -25.49
C ASN A 29 -39.83 -6.42 -25.36
N ILE A 30 -38.89 -6.24 -26.29
CA ILE A 30 -37.54 -6.85 -26.21
C ILE A 30 -36.80 -6.30 -24.99
N PHE A 31 -36.86 -4.99 -24.75
CA PHE A 31 -36.25 -4.37 -23.57
C PHE A 31 -36.83 -4.91 -22.25
N LEU A 32 -38.16 -5.06 -22.19
CA LEU A 32 -38.85 -5.61 -21.02
C LEU A 32 -38.44 -7.06 -20.73
N ILE A 33 -38.35 -7.89 -21.78
CA ILE A 33 -37.87 -9.28 -21.67
C ILE A 33 -36.43 -9.34 -21.18
N LEU A 34 -35.56 -8.47 -21.68
CA LEU A 34 -34.16 -8.40 -21.25
C LEU A 34 -34.05 -8.03 -19.76
N CYS A 35 -34.84 -7.07 -19.31
CA CYS A 35 -34.89 -6.67 -17.89
C CYS A 35 -35.33 -7.83 -16.99
N VAL A 36 -36.36 -8.58 -17.38
CA VAL A 36 -36.87 -9.74 -16.63
C VAL A 36 -35.78 -10.84 -16.55
N VAL A 37 -35.07 -11.11 -17.63
CA VAL A 37 -33.98 -12.11 -17.64
C VAL A 37 -32.82 -11.68 -16.72
N ILE A 38 -32.44 -10.40 -16.75
CA ILE A 38 -31.38 -9.87 -15.86
C ILE A 38 -31.80 -9.99 -14.37
N ILE A 39 -33.04 -9.66 -14.03
CA ILE A 39 -33.56 -9.80 -12.66
C ILE A 39 -33.54 -11.28 -12.23
N ALA A 40 -33.98 -12.19 -13.10
CA ALA A 40 -33.96 -13.62 -12.80
C ALA A 40 -32.53 -14.15 -12.54
N VAL A 41 -31.55 -13.73 -13.34
CA VAL A 41 -30.14 -14.09 -13.13
C VAL A 41 -29.60 -13.53 -11.82
N LEU A 42 -29.91 -12.27 -11.48
CA LEU A 42 -29.54 -11.66 -10.21
C LEU A 42 -30.14 -12.39 -9.01
N CYS A 43 -31.41 -12.82 -9.08
CA CYS A 43 -32.04 -13.61 -8.03
C CYS A 43 -31.37 -14.97 -7.83
N ILE A 44 -30.93 -15.62 -8.92
CA ILE A 44 -30.18 -16.89 -8.82
C ILE A 44 -28.81 -16.66 -8.15
N PHE A 45 -28.10 -15.60 -8.50
CA PHE A 45 -26.81 -15.26 -7.86
C PHE A 45 -26.97 -14.95 -6.37
N VAL A 46 -27.99 -14.18 -5.98
CA VAL A 46 -28.28 -13.90 -4.57
C VAL A 46 -28.61 -15.19 -3.83
N GLY A 47 -29.42 -16.08 -4.42
CA GLY A 47 -29.75 -17.40 -3.84
C GLY A 47 -28.50 -18.29 -3.64
N LEU A 48 -27.55 -18.25 -4.57
CA LEU A 48 -26.28 -19.01 -4.44
C LEU A 48 -25.42 -18.41 -3.32
N ILE A 49 -25.31 -17.09 -3.22
CA ILE A 49 -24.56 -16.42 -2.15
C ILE A 49 -25.14 -16.76 -0.78
N VAL A 50 -26.47 -16.70 -0.62
CA VAL A 50 -27.15 -17.06 0.64
C VAL A 50 -26.90 -18.53 0.99
N ARG A 51 -26.93 -19.42 0.01
CA ARG A 51 -26.68 -20.86 0.23
C ARG A 51 -25.22 -21.15 0.67
N VAL A 52 -24.25 -20.44 0.11
CA VAL A 52 -22.83 -20.50 0.55
C VAL A 52 -22.71 -19.98 1.97
N TRP A 53 -23.42 -18.90 2.31
CA TRP A 53 -23.42 -18.31 3.65
C TRP A 53 -23.99 -19.26 4.73
N ILE A 54 -25.14 -19.90 4.44
CA ILE A 54 -25.77 -20.86 5.35
C ILE A 54 -24.90 -22.09 5.57
N ASN A 55 -24.21 -22.59 4.53
CA ASN A 55 -23.29 -23.73 4.66
C ASN A 55 -22.00 -23.36 5.40
N TYR A 56 -21.56 -22.10 5.35
CA TYR A 56 -20.40 -21.64 6.09
C TYR A 56 -20.67 -21.52 7.59
N ASP A 57 -21.90 -21.09 7.98
CA ASP A 57 -22.28 -20.94 9.38
C ASP A 57 -22.55 -22.30 10.10
N SER A 58 -22.72 -23.37 9.31
CA SER A 58 -23.01 -24.72 9.86
C SER A 58 -21.76 -25.53 10.19
N SER A 59 -20.56 -25.12 9.79
CA SER A 59 -19.32 -25.89 9.93
C SER A 59 -18.50 -25.59 11.19
N ASP A 60 -18.83 -24.53 11.94
CA ASP A 60 -18.08 -24.11 13.13
C ASP A 60 -18.95 -24.08 14.41
N LYS A 61 -19.54 -25.24 14.77
CA LYS A 61 -19.95 -25.44 16.17
C LYS A 61 -18.95 -26.36 16.86
N PRO A 62 -18.11 -25.85 17.79
CA PRO A 62 -17.28 -26.69 18.62
C PRO A 62 -18.18 -27.52 19.55
N GLU A 63 -18.03 -28.84 19.50
CA GLU A 63 -18.65 -29.74 20.48
C GLU A 63 -18.18 -29.40 21.89
N THR A 64 -19.10 -28.95 22.72
CA THR A 64 -18.88 -28.72 24.15
C THR A 64 -18.79 -30.10 24.84
N LYS A 65 -17.59 -30.63 25.04
CA LYS A 65 -17.36 -31.73 25.95
C LYS A 65 -17.47 -31.23 27.39
N THR A 66 -18.57 -31.55 28.02
CA THR A 66 -18.80 -31.38 29.46
C THR A 66 -17.86 -32.30 30.22
N THR A 67 -16.80 -31.77 30.81
CA THR A 67 -15.97 -32.50 31.76
C THR A 67 -16.39 -32.09 33.17
N ALA A 68 -16.82 -33.05 33.93
CA ALA A 68 -17.30 -32.93 35.30
C ALA A 68 -16.24 -32.35 36.24
N VAL A 69 -16.72 -31.40 37.05
CA VAL A 69 -16.00 -30.77 38.16
C VAL A 69 -15.86 -31.81 39.28
N VAL A 70 -14.63 -32.13 39.66
CA VAL A 70 -14.33 -32.70 40.97
C VAL A 70 -13.78 -31.60 41.85
N GLN A 71 -14.59 -31.22 42.85
CA GLN A 71 -14.17 -30.42 43.97
C GLN A 71 -13.18 -31.20 44.84
N ASN A 72 -12.08 -30.57 45.18
CA ASN A 72 -11.37 -30.89 46.43
C ASN A 72 -10.91 -29.62 47.13
N ASP A 73 -11.50 -29.44 48.26
CA ASP A 73 -11.11 -28.50 49.30
C ASP A 73 -9.72 -28.85 49.90
N SER A 74 -8.97 -27.85 50.27
CA SER A 74 -8.30 -27.71 51.56
C SER A 74 -6.97 -26.97 51.48
N LYS A 75 -6.94 -25.92 52.23
CA LYS A 75 -6.08 -25.47 53.31
C LYS A 75 -5.03 -24.38 53.04
N LYS A 76 -5.36 -23.26 53.55
CA LYS A 76 -4.65 -22.20 54.23
C LYS A 76 -3.30 -22.59 54.85
N THR A 77 -2.23 -21.85 54.55
CA THR A 77 -1.22 -21.46 55.54
C THR A 77 -0.49 -20.17 55.11
N THR A 78 -0.56 -19.20 55.97
CA THR A 78 0.20 -17.96 56.09
C THR A 78 1.63 -18.24 56.49
N ALA A 79 2.60 -17.49 56.00
CA ALA A 79 3.69 -16.91 56.78
C ALA A 79 4.52 -15.89 55.97
N ASP A 80 4.57 -14.73 56.50
CA ASP A 80 5.56 -13.65 56.42
C ASP A 80 7.01 -14.13 56.39
N THR A 81 7.87 -13.40 55.70
CA THR A 81 9.05 -12.79 56.33
C THR A 81 9.75 -11.85 55.32
N SER A 82 9.83 -10.61 55.70
CA SER A 82 10.71 -9.53 55.24
C SER A 82 12.20 -9.84 55.51
N VAL A 83 13.09 -9.14 54.84
CA VAL A 83 14.28 -8.45 55.33
C VAL A 83 15.32 -8.31 54.23
N ASN A 84 15.50 -7.12 53.70
CA ASN A 84 16.60 -6.13 53.84
C ASN A 84 18.01 -6.46 53.34
N ASN A 85 18.51 -5.41 52.68
CA ASN A 85 19.89 -4.83 52.74
C ASN A 85 20.99 -5.56 51.92
N ASP A 86 21.93 -4.96 51.32
CA ASP A 86 22.52 -3.60 51.27
C ASP A 86 23.67 -3.60 50.22
N SER A 87 23.85 -2.46 49.64
CA SER A 87 25.11 -1.79 49.26
C SER A 87 26.43 -2.55 49.05
N LYS A 88 27.15 -2.20 47.95
CA LYS A 88 28.49 -1.57 47.89
C LYS A 88 29.05 -1.64 46.46
N LYS A 89 29.24 -0.59 45.78
CA LYS A 89 30.32 0.40 45.55
C LYS A 89 31.78 -0.14 45.65
N SER A 90 32.47 -0.09 44.50
CA SER A 90 33.94 0.18 44.34
C SER A 90 34.25 0.13 42.83
N SER A 91 34.51 1.17 42.12
CA SER A 91 35.74 1.95 41.89
C SER A 91 37.04 1.12 41.88
N ASP A 92 37.67 1.02 40.70
CA ASP A 92 39.03 1.58 40.60
C ASP A 92 39.51 1.68 39.14
N LYS A 93 40.27 2.73 38.94
CA LYS A 93 41.10 3.17 37.79
C LYS A 93 42.34 2.32 37.63
N THR A 94 42.90 2.31 36.41
CA THR A 94 44.34 2.58 36.08
C THR A 94 44.49 2.33 34.59
N ASP A 95 44.75 3.24 33.73
CA ASP A 95 45.92 4.04 33.33
C ASP A 95 47.18 3.24 33.01
N ASN A 96 47.64 3.39 31.81
CA ASN A 96 48.99 3.59 31.31
C ASN A 96 49.17 3.07 29.89
N SER A 97 49.32 3.90 28.86
CA SER A 97 50.49 4.76 28.54
C SER A 97 51.66 4.05 27.87
N LYS A 98 52.03 4.67 26.76
CA LYS A 98 53.38 4.72 26.08
C LYS A 98 53.66 3.68 25.01
N LYS A 99 54.11 4.03 23.91
CA LYS A 99 54.92 5.07 23.23
C LYS A 99 55.96 4.40 22.31
N GLN A 100 56.12 5.03 21.14
CA GLN A 100 57.37 5.13 20.36
C GLN A 100 57.71 3.98 19.40
N THR A 101 58.33 4.16 18.30
CA THR A 101 58.86 5.30 17.49
C THR A 101 59.37 4.75 16.16
N ALA A 102 59.30 5.59 15.16
CA ALA A 102 60.32 5.93 14.15
C ALA A 102 60.79 4.87 13.14
N ASP A 103 60.64 5.19 11.91
CA ASP A 103 61.56 5.89 11.02
C ASP A 103 62.43 4.96 10.15
N LYS A 104 62.35 5.09 8.85
CA LYS A 104 63.42 5.40 7.92
C LYS A 104 63.00 5.26 6.44
N THR A 105 62.96 6.39 5.85
CA THR A 105 63.41 6.81 4.52
C THR A 105 64.17 5.78 3.66
N ALA A 106 63.69 5.57 2.43
CA ALA A 106 64.59 5.38 1.27
C ALA A 106 63.99 5.94 -0.02
N LYS A 107 64.73 6.75 -0.65
CA LYS A 107 64.60 7.58 -1.83
C LYS A 107 64.87 6.80 -3.12
N LYS A 108 64.26 7.23 -4.24
CA LYS A 108 64.72 7.10 -5.65
C LYS A 108 63.97 6.06 -6.49
N THR A 109 63.35 6.35 -7.62
CA THR A 109 63.89 7.03 -8.83
C THR A 109 62.68 7.17 -9.83
N THR A 110 62.58 8.30 -10.45
CA THR A 110 61.69 8.71 -11.53
C THR A 110 61.83 7.79 -12.75
N LYS A 111 60.67 7.26 -13.25
CA LYS A 111 60.51 6.88 -14.65
C LYS A 111 59.16 7.41 -15.16
N LYS A 112 59.27 8.43 -15.99
CA LYS A 112 58.18 9.07 -16.69
C LYS A 112 57.66 8.12 -17.76
N THR A 113 56.51 7.50 -17.54
CA THR A 113 55.79 6.75 -18.55
C THR A 113 54.47 7.45 -18.80
N THR A 114 54.36 8.00 -19.98
CA THR A 114 53.13 8.66 -20.50
C THR A 114 52.03 7.61 -20.57
N LYS A 115 51.14 7.61 -19.60
CA LYS A 115 49.96 6.74 -19.57
C LYS A 115 48.82 7.44 -20.23
N LYS A 116 48.50 6.95 -21.44
CA LYS A 116 47.28 7.21 -22.20
C LYS A 116 46.06 7.06 -21.27
N THR A 117 45.42 8.16 -20.93
CA THR A 117 44.21 8.16 -20.07
C THR A 117 43.07 7.55 -20.85
N THR A 118 42.90 6.24 -20.74
CA THR A 118 41.66 5.60 -21.13
C THR A 118 40.59 6.05 -20.12
N LYS A 119 39.65 6.86 -20.56
CA LYS A 119 38.49 7.24 -19.78
C LYS A 119 37.75 5.96 -19.40
N LYS A 120 37.98 5.46 -18.19
CA LYS A 120 37.27 4.34 -17.60
C LYS A 120 35.85 4.88 -17.33
N THR A 121 34.92 4.61 -18.25
CA THR A 121 33.49 4.80 -18.01
C THR A 121 33.18 3.86 -16.84
N THR A 122 33.04 4.41 -15.66
CA THR A 122 32.54 3.71 -14.49
C THR A 122 31.08 3.31 -14.86
N LYS A 123 30.89 2.06 -15.23
CA LYS A 123 29.53 1.49 -15.30
C LYS A 123 28.96 1.67 -13.91
N LYS A 124 27.92 2.48 -13.81
CA LYS A 124 27.11 2.68 -12.62
C LYS A 124 26.48 1.32 -12.31
N ASN A 125 26.77 0.75 -11.15
CA ASN A 125 26.14 -0.49 -10.69
C ASN A 125 24.72 -0.19 -10.22
N THR A 126 23.84 0.17 -11.14
CA THR A 126 22.40 0.14 -10.87
C THR A 126 22.00 -1.33 -10.86
N PRO A 127 21.35 -1.83 -9.81
CA PRO A 127 20.86 -3.20 -9.79
C PRO A 127 19.97 -3.50 -11.00
N ASP A 128 20.18 -4.67 -11.60
CA ASP A 128 19.35 -5.14 -12.71
C ASP A 128 18.08 -5.77 -12.12
N TYR A 129 17.06 -4.95 -11.93
CA TYR A 129 15.77 -5.39 -11.37
C TYR A 129 14.87 -5.96 -12.46
N ALA A 130 14.19 -7.07 -12.17
CA ALA A 130 13.08 -7.55 -12.97
C ALA A 130 11.94 -6.50 -12.98
N CYS A 131 11.39 -6.24 -14.17
CA CYS A 131 10.36 -5.23 -14.36
C CYS A 131 9.08 -5.87 -14.93
N GLU A 132 7.92 -5.27 -14.66
CA GLU A 132 6.63 -5.60 -15.26
C GLU A 132 6.11 -4.38 -16.01
N GLY A 133 5.56 -4.60 -17.22
CA GLY A 133 5.10 -3.53 -18.11
C GLY A 133 6.18 -3.03 -19.07
N THR A 134 5.77 -2.18 -20.00
CA THR A 134 6.67 -1.58 -20.98
C THR A 134 7.25 -0.28 -20.47
N GLU A 135 8.58 -0.17 -20.52
CA GLU A 135 9.25 1.08 -20.17
C GLU A 135 8.89 2.19 -21.15
N ASN A 136 8.52 3.35 -20.64
CA ASN A 136 8.18 4.54 -21.43
C ASN A 136 8.76 5.82 -20.82
N GLU A 137 8.30 6.98 -21.23
CA GLU A 137 8.76 8.27 -20.71
C GLU A 137 8.45 8.49 -19.22
N TYR A 138 7.36 7.91 -18.70
CA TYR A 138 6.99 7.99 -17.28
C TYR A 138 7.99 7.20 -16.41
N SER A 139 8.19 5.92 -16.72
CA SER A 139 9.14 5.09 -15.97
C SER A 139 10.57 5.61 -16.06
N LYS A 140 11.01 6.07 -17.25
CA LYS A 140 12.33 6.68 -17.42
C LYS A 140 12.54 7.95 -16.61
N ALA A 141 11.48 8.78 -16.48
CA ALA A 141 11.53 9.98 -15.66
C ALA A 141 11.66 9.65 -14.16
N VAL A 142 10.97 8.59 -13.71
CA VAL A 142 11.07 8.09 -12.33
C VAL A 142 12.42 7.42 -12.10
N ASP A 143 12.93 6.57 -13.00
CA ASP A 143 14.22 5.90 -12.88
C ASP A 143 15.36 6.88 -12.62
N LYS A 144 15.37 8.05 -13.25
CA LYS A 144 16.36 9.11 -13.01
C LYS A 144 16.41 9.58 -11.56
N GLN A 145 15.32 9.47 -10.82
CA GLN A 145 15.25 9.88 -9.43
C GLN A 145 15.82 8.81 -8.50
N PHE A 146 15.64 7.53 -8.86
CA PHE A 146 16.05 6.38 -8.05
C PHE A 146 17.46 5.88 -8.37
N GLU A 147 18.01 6.22 -9.53
CA GLU A 147 19.30 5.68 -10.00
C GLU A 147 20.51 6.00 -9.10
N LYS A 148 20.38 6.91 -8.15
CA LYS A 148 21.46 7.27 -7.21
C LYS A 148 21.36 6.53 -5.88
N LEU A 149 20.27 5.81 -5.65
CA LEU A 149 20.09 5.06 -4.42
C LEU A 149 21.05 3.87 -4.39
N THR A 150 21.57 3.58 -3.20
CA THR A 150 22.54 2.49 -2.96
C THR A 150 21.90 1.24 -2.39
N GLY A 151 20.76 1.40 -1.69
CA GLY A 151 19.98 0.29 -1.15
C GLY A 151 19.10 -0.39 -2.20
N THR A 152 18.33 -1.37 -1.74
CA THR A 152 17.28 -1.99 -2.56
C THR A 152 16.08 -1.06 -2.65
N TYR A 153 15.56 -0.88 -3.85
CA TYR A 153 14.32 -0.13 -4.05
C TYR A 153 13.38 -0.82 -5.03
N ALA A 154 12.12 -0.47 -4.92
CA ALA A 154 11.08 -0.84 -5.87
C ALA A 154 10.10 0.32 -6.02
N TYR A 155 9.49 0.44 -7.20
CA TYR A 155 8.40 1.38 -7.39
C TYR A 155 7.37 0.85 -8.39
N GLY A 156 6.15 1.39 -8.29
CA GLY A 156 5.06 1.10 -9.20
C GLY A 156 4.36 2.37 -9.66
N ILE A 157 3.99 2.39 -10.94
CA ILE A 157 3.22 3.44 -11.59
C ILE A 157 1.94 2.80 -12.14
N TYR A 158 0.79 3.42 -11.85
CA TYR A 158 -0.47 3.03 -12.47
C TYR A 158 -1.31 4.28 -12.77
N LEU A 159 -1.61 4.50 -14.05
CA LEU A 159 -2.57 5.53 -14.45
C LEU A 159 -3.99 5.01 -14.22
N MET A 160 -4.81 5.78 -13.50
CA MET A 160 -6.12 5.30 -13.02
C MET A 160 -7.15 5.09 -14.14
N ASP A 161 -6.86 5.55 -15.37
CA ASP A 161 -7.62 5.24 -16.58
C ASP A 161 -7.25 3.88 -17.21
N GLY A 162 -6.26 3.18 -16.63
CA GLY A 162 -5.79 1.88 -17.10
C GLY A 162 -4.84 1.93 -18.30
N SER A 163 -4.49 3.10 -18.82
CA SER A 163 -3.66 3.26 -20.01
C SER A 163 -2.19 2.87 -19.79
N TYR A 164 -1.71 2.88 -18.54
CA TYR A 164 -0.32 2.55 -18.24
C TYR A 164 -0.16 1.89 -16.87
N LYS A 165 0.62 0.80 -16.84
CA LYS A 165 1.12 0.13 -15.64
C LYS A 165 2.59 -0.20 -15.82
N TYR A 166 3.40 0.09 -14.81
CA TYR A 166 4.81 -0.28 -14.78
C TYR A 166 5.27 -0.54 -13.35
N ILE A 167 6.07 -1.60 -13.17
CA ILE A 167 6.69 -1.93 -11.89
C ILE A 167 8.17 -2.15 -12.11
N LYS A 168 8.99 -1.42 -11.35
CA LYS A 168 10.42 -1.63 -11.20
C LYS A 168 10.67 -2.49 -9.98
N ASN A 169 11.35 -3.60 -10.17
CA ASN A 169 11.59 -4.62 -9.15
C ASN A 169 10.32 -5.35 -8.70
N THR A 170 10.00 -6.44 -9.42
CA THR A 170 8.82 -7.28 -9.14
C THR A 170 9.04 -8.31 -8.03
N ALA A 171 10.24 -8.37 -7.45
CA ALA A 171 10.56 -9.30 -6.37
C ALA A 171 9.80 -8.96 -5.09
N ASN A 172 9.72 -9.94 -4.19
CA ASN A 172 9.32 -9.68 -2.82
C ASN A 172 10.38 -8.81 -2.13
N ILE A 173 9.94 -7.72 -1.53
CA ILE A 173 10.79 -6.79 -0.81
C ILE A 173 10.62 -7.02 0.69
N ASN A 174 11.73 -7.25 1.38
CA ASN A 174 11.75 -7.36 2.84
C ASN A 174 11.57 -5.97 3.45
N ASN A 175 10.32 -5.49 3.46
CA ASN A 175 9.95 -4.16 3.97
C ASN A 175 8.75 -4.28 4.88
N SER A 176 8.98 -4.24 6.19
CA SER A 176 7.93 -4.37 7.19
C SER A 176 7.05 -3.11 7.27
N THR A 177 7.58 -1.94 6.91
CA THR A 177 6.82 -0.69 6.96
C THR A 177 5.70 -0.65 5.93
N ALA A 178 5.88 -1.33 4.78
CA ALA A 178 4.88 -1.41 3.72
C ALA A 178 3.63 -2.21 4.13
N LEU A 179 3.75 -3.08 5.13
CA LEU A 179 2.61 -3.86 5.66
C LEU A 179 1.56 -2.98 6.34
N SER A 180 1.91 -1.75 6.70
CA SER A 180 0.96 -0.76 7.23
C SER A 180 -0.23 -0.53 6.30
N SER A 181 -0.02 -0.60 4.98
CA SER A 181 -1.10 -0.45 3.99
C SER A 181 -2.10 -1.60 4.04
N PHE A 182 -1.62 -2.84 4.18
CA PHE A 182 -2.46 -4.03 4.29
C PHE A 182 -3.20 -4.08 5.62
N LEU A 183 -2.57 -3.57 6.68
CA LEU A 183 -3.21 -3.41 7.99
C LEU A 183 -4.42 -2.48 7.90
N VAL A 184 -4.32 -1.38 7.14
CA VAL A 184 -5.43 -0.45 6.88
C VAL A 184 -6.60 -1.17 6.18
N GLU A 185 -6.34 -2.00 5.18
CA GLU A 185 -7.40 -2.76 4.51
C GLU A 185 -8.03 -3.80 5.44
N TYR A 186 -7.21 -4.49 6.23
CA TYR A 186 -7.71 -5.45 7.22
C TYR A 186 -8.64 -4.79 8.24
N ILE A 187 -8.26 -3.61 8.74
CA ILE A 187 -9.10 -2.79 9.64
C ILE A 187 -10.44 -2.46 8.96
N CYS A 188 -10.43 -2.04 7.69
CA CYS A 188 -11.66 -1.82 6.94
C CYS A 188 -12.56 -3.07 6.94
N ALA A 189 -11.98 -4.23 6.67
CA ALA A 189 -12.74 -5.47 6.64
C ALA A 189 -13.34 -5.80 8.02
N LYS A 190 -12.59 -5.57 9.11
CA LYS A 190 -13.03 -5.85 10.47
C LYS A 190 -14.08 -4.86 10.97
N ILE A 191 -13.99 -3.59 10.59
CA ILE A 191 -15.05 -2.60 10.85
C ILE A 191 -16.33 -2.98 10.09
N TYR A 192 -16.19 -3.37 8.82
CA TYR A 192 -17.33 -3.76 8.00
C TYR A 192 -18.06 -5.01 8.54
N SER A 193 -17.32 -5.99 9.08
CA SER A 193 -17.89 -7.19 9.70
C SER A 193 -18.39 -6.99 11.15
N GLY A 194 -18.14 -5.81 11.76
CA GLY A 194 -18.49 -5.54 13.16
C GLY A 194 -17.56 -6.22 14.19
N GLU A 195 -16.45 -6.82 13.74
CA GLU A 195 -15.46 -7.46 14.62
C GLU A 195 -14.47 -6.44 15.25
N PHE A 196 -14.47 -5.22 14.77
CA PHE A 196 -13.69 -4.11 15.26
C PHE A 196 -14.48 -2.82 15.07
N ASP A 197 -14.37 -1.88 16.00
CA ASP A 197 -14.94 -0.54 15.88
C ASP A 197 -13.94 0.52 16.36
N TYR A 198 -14.30 1.77 16.19
CA TYR A 198 -13.45 2.90 16.55
C TYR A 198 -13.24 3.04 18.07
N ASP A 199 -14.14 2.51 18.89
CA ASP A 199 -14.07 2.55 20.34
C ASP A 199 -13.38 1.31 20.95
N THR A 200 -13.02 0.33 20.10
CA THR A 200 -12.28 -0.86 20.54
C THR A 200 -11.02 -0.47 21.30
N ASN A 201 -10.85 -1.02 22.50
CA ASN A 201 -9.64 -0.82 23.28
C ASN A 201 -8.53 -1.76 22.79
N VAL A 202 -7.42 -1.20 22.32
CA VAL A 202 -6.23 -1.93 21.89
C VAL A 202 -5.05 -1.52 22.76
N ALA A 203 -4.60 -2.39 23.65
CA ALA A 203 -3.48 -2.14 24.56
C ALA A 203 -3.61 -0.80 25.34
N GLY A 204 -4.82 -0.48 25.83
CA GLY A 204 -5.09 0.74 26.58
C GLY A 204 -5.32 2.00 25.72
N GLN A 205 -5.29 1.89 24.40
CA GLN A 205 -5.55 2.98 23.47
C GLN A 205 -6.86 2.75 22.71
N ASN A 206 -7.53 3.83 22.35
CA ASN A 206 -8.75 3.79 21.53
C ASN A 206 -8.39 3.46 20.09
N GLY A 207 -9.13 2.54 19.46
CA GLY A 207 -8.92 2.09 18.08
C GLY A 207 -8.90 3.23 17.07
N ASN A 208 -9.79 4.21 17.21
CA ASN A 208 -9.84 5.41 16.36
C ASN A 208 -8.52 6.21 16.41
N SER A 209 -7.98 6.39 17.62
CA SER A 209 -6.70 7.09 17.81
C SER A 209 -5.54 6.35 17.17
N LEU A 210 -5.50 5.01 17.29
CA LEU A 210 -4.45 4.20 16.66
C LEU A 210 -4.55 4.24 15.13
N ILE A 211 -5.75 4.17 14.57
CA ILE A 211 -5.97 4.31 13.13
C ILE A 211 -5.51 5.69 12.63
N ASP A 212 -5.84 6.75 13.33
CA ASP A 212 -5.39 8.11 12.99
C ASP A 212 -3.87 8.22 13.01
N LYS A 213 -3.22 7.76 14.08
CA LYS A 213 -1.75 7.76 14.18
C LYS A 213 -1.11 6.92 13.08
N LEU A 214 -1.66 5.73 12.78
CA LEU A 214 -1.16 4.88 11.71
C LEU A 214 -1.22 5.58 10.34
N ILE A 215 -2.39 6.09 9.97
CA ILE A 215 -2.64 6.58 8.61
C ILE A 215 -2.14 8.01 8.42
N ARG A 216 -2.42 8.89 9.38
CA ARG A 216 -2.12 10.33 9.23
C ARG A 216 -0.71 10.69 9.65
N GLU A 217 -0.17 10.01 10.66
CA GLU A 217 1.14 10.34 11.23
C GLU A 217 2.24 9.35 10.83
N GLY A 218 1.89 8.19 10.28
CA GLY A 218 2.86 7.14 9.95
C GLY A 218 3.51 6.56 11.20
N SER A 219 2.73 6.32 12.26
CA SER A 219 3.24 5.84 13.54
C SER A 219 3.50 4.34 13.53
N VAL A 220 4.76 3.96 13.75
CA VAL A 220 5.20 2.56 13.92
C VAL A 220 4.60 1.94 15.17
N ASP A 221 4.51 2.69 16.26
CA ASP A 221 3.93 2.21 17.51
C ASP A 221 2.45 1.86 17.34
N ALA A 222 1.70 2.70 16.62
CA ALA A 222 0.30 2.43 16.31
C ALA A 222 0.14 1.21 15.39
N ALA A 223 1.01 1.06 14.37
CA ALA A 223 1.04 -0.13 13.52
C ALA A 223 1.30 -1.38 14.35
N ASN A 224 2.31 -1.37 15.22
CA ASN A 224 2.69 -2.51 16.05
C ASN A 224 1.62 -2.88 17.08
N ALA A 225 0.97 -1.90 17.69
CA ALA A 225 -0.17 -2.16 18.60
C ALA A 225 -1.30 -2.90 17.87
N LEU A 226 -1.62 -2.49 16.65
CA LEU A 226 -2.67 -3.11 15.82
C LEU A 226 -2.24 -4.48 15.27
N ILE A 227 -0.97 -4.66 14.84
CA ILE A 227 -0.42 -5.96 14.42
C ILE A 227 -0.50 -6.97 15.56
N ASN A 228 -0.12 -6.57 16.78
CA ASN A 228 -0.19 -7.43 17.96
C ASN A 228 -1.64 -7.77 18.33
N TYR A 229 -2.56 -6.83 18.22
CA TYR A 229 -3.98 -7.04 18.52
C TYR A 229 -4.63 -8.04 17.55
N PHE A 230 -4.40 -7.87 16.26
CA PHE A 230 -4.98 -8.73 15.24
C PHE A 230 -4.23 -10.06 15.06
N THR A 231 -2.99 -10.13 15.41
CA THR A 231 -1.97 -11.17 15.25
C THR A 231 -1.53 -11.45 13.81
N PRO A 232 -0.25 -11.74 13.59
CA PRO A 232 0.27 -12.05 12.26
C PRO A 232 -0.44 -13.21 11.57
N GLU A 233 -0.88 -14.23 12.30
CA GLU A 233 -1.57 -15.39 11.76
C GLU A 233 -2.90 -15.01 11.10
N LYS A 234 -3.71 -14.18 11.77
CA LYS A 234 -4.99 -13.70 11.23
C LYS A 234 -4.78 -12.76 10.06
N LEU A 235 -3.77 -11.89 10.13
CA LEU A 235 -3.39 -11.00 9.03
C LEU A 235 -2.98 -11.81 7.80
N ASN A 236 -2.11 -12.82 7.95
CA ASN A 236 -1.66 -13.67 6.87
C ASN A 236 -2.79 -14.51 6.26
N ALA A 237 -3.69 -15.04 7.08
CA ALA A 237 -4.88 -15.76 6.59
C ALA A 237 -5.75 -14.85 5.71
N TYR A 238 -5.93 -13.60 6.12
CA TYR A 238 -6.67 -12.61 5.33
C TYR A 238 -5.95 -12.25 4.02
N MET A 239 -4.62 -12.01 4.06
CA MET A 239 -3.82 -11.72 2.87
C MET A 239 -3.94 -12.84 1.84
N SER A 240 -3.80 -14.09 2.29
CA SER A 240 -3.98 -15.27 1.44
C SER A 240 -5.39 -15.33 0.83
N ALA A 241 -6.43 -15.13 1.63
CA ALA A 241 -7.82 -15.13 1.17
C ALA A 241 -8.12 -14.01 0.16
N LYS A 242 -7.39 -12.90 0.22
CA LYS A 242 -7.49 -11.78 -0.72
C LYS A 242 -6.63 -11.94 -1.98
N GLY A 243 -5.77 -12.95 -2.03
CA GLY A 243 -4.88 -13.20 -3.16
C GLY A 243 -3.60 -12.36 -3.15
N TYR A 244 -3.22 -11.74 -2.02
CA TYR A 244 -1.94 -11.07 -1.84
C TYR A 244 -0.85 -12.09 -1.54
N SER A 245 -0.49 -12.85 -2.56
CA SER A 245 0.38 -14.03 -2.43
C SER A 245 1.85 -13.71 -2.13
N SER A 246 2.24 -12.46 -2.38
CA SER A 246 3.60 -11.94 -2.13
C SER A 246 3.66 -11.07 -0.87
N THR A 247 2.71 -11.21 0.05
CA THR A 247 2.63 -10.42 1.28
C THR A 247 2.58 -11.32 2.51
N HIS A 248 3.48 -11.07 3.47
CA HIS A 248 3.60 -11.86 4.69
C HIS A 248 3.95 -10.99 5.89
N PHE A 249 3.16 -11.08 6.95
CA PHE A 249 3.44 -10.51 8.27
C PHE A 249 4.23 -11.53 9.08
N GLY A 250 5.52 -11.30 9.27
CA GLY A 250 6.35 -12.11 10.15
C GLY A 250 6.22 -11.73 11.63
N GLY A 251 5.75 -10.50 11.88
CA GLY A 251 5.58 -9.95 13.22
C GLY A 251 5.47 -8.42 13.20
N PRO A 252 5.64 -7.77 14.35
CA PRO A 252 5.71 -6.32 14.46
C PRO A 252 6.84 -5.73 13.62
N ILE A 253 6.66 -4.48 13.19
CA ILE A 253 7.69 -3.70 12.49
C ILE A 253 8.89 -3.53 13.42
N SER A 254 10.08 -3.92 12.96
CA SER A 254 11.29 -3.98 13.75
C SER A 254 12.51 -3.55 12.94
N ALA A 255 13.54 -3.03 13.61
CA ALA A 255 14.75 -2.62 12.95
C ALA A 255 15.41 -3.79 12.19
N GLY A 256 15.88 -3.50 10.96
CA GLY A 256 16.44 -4.52 10.06
C GLY A 256 15.47 -5.63 9.69
N ASN A 257 14.18 -5.41 9.84
CA ASN A 257 13.11 -6.39 9.57
C ASN A 257 13.36 -7.75 10.23
N ALA A 258 13.69 -7.76 11.52
CA ALA A 258 13.95 -8.99 12.27
C ALA A 258 12.77 -9.97 12.29
N SER A 259 11.55 -9.48 12.02
CA SER A 259 10.35 -10.29 11.89
C SER A 259 10.29 -11.12 10.60
N GLY A 260 11.07 -10.79 9.57
CA GLY A 260 11.03 -11.45 8.26
C GLY A 260 9.76 -11.12 7.45
N SER A 261 9.18 -9.96 7.67
CA SER A 261 8.02 -9.49 6.91
C SER A 261 8.43 -9.10 5.48
N TYR A 262 7.55 -9.36 4.50
CA TYR A 262 7.79 -8.96 3.10
C TYR A 262 6.49 -8.66 2.35
N THR A 263 6.63 -7.94 1.24
CA THR A 263 5.55 -7.69 0.28
C THR A 263 6.09 -7.41 -1.12
N SER A 264 5.22 -7.23 -2.09
CA SER A 264 5.56 -6.81 -3.45
C SER A 264 4.83 -5.54 -3.85
N VAL A 265 5.40 -4.80 -4.81
CA VAL A 265 4.71 -3.63 -5.40
C VAL A 265 3.39 -4.03 -6.07
N ASN A 266 3.32 -5.24 -6.65
CA ASN A 266 2.10 -5.77 -7.25
C ASN A 266 0.95 -5.90 -6.24
N ASP A 267 1.24 -6.51 -5.08
CA ASP A 267 0.23 -6.67 -4.03
C ASP A 267 -0.22 -5.31 -3.47
N ILE A 268 0.73 -4.38 -3.24
CA ILE A 268 0.40 -3.02 -2.78
C ILE A 268 -0.45 -2.28 -3.82
N MET A 269 -0.14 -2.42 -5.11
CA MET A 269 -0.90 -1.80 -6.19
C MET A 269 -2.33 -2.32 -6.24
N ALA A 270 -2.52 -3.64 -6.14
CA ALA A 270 -3.83 -4.26 -6.08
C ALA A 270 -4.64 -3.80 -4.85
N LEU A 271 -3.98 -3.71 -3.69
CA LEU A 271 -4.55 -3.17 -2.46
C LEU A 271 -5.02 -1.71 -2.65
N MET A 272 -4.16 -0.84 -3.16
CA MET A 272 -4.47 0.58 -3.33
C MET A 272 -5.59 0.80 -4.35
N GLN A 273 -5.66 -0.03 -5.41
CA GLN A 273 -6.79 -0.04 -6.35
C GLN A 273 -8.09 -0.44 -5.64
N ASN A 274 -8.06 -1.47 -4.78
CA ASN A 274 -9.22 -1.89 -4.01
C ASN A 274 -9.70 -0.78 -3.06
N ILE A 275 -8.79 -0.11 -2.35
CA ILE A 275 -9.12 1.03 -1.47
C ILE A 275 -9.75 2.17 -2.30
N TYR A 276 -9.17 2.53 -3.43
CA TYR A 276 -9.69 3.58 -4.31
C TYR A 276 -11.09 3.26 -4.83
N ASN A 277 -11.30 2.06 -5.34
CA ASN A 277 -12.58 1.62 -5.90
C ASN A 277 -13.70 1.62 -4.85
N LYS A 278 -13.35 1.38 -3.58
CA LYS A 278 -14.28 1.40 -2.44
C LYS A 278 -14.30 2.72 -1.67
N SER A 279 -13.56 3.73 -2.09
CA SER A 279 -13.36 5.00 -1.37
C SER A 279 -14.64 5.80 -1.09
N ARG A 280 -15.77 5.43 -1.70
CA ARG A 280 -17.10 6.01 -1.45
C ARG A 280 -17.96 5.19 -0.49
N LEU A 281 -17.50 4.01 -0.08
CA LEU A 281 -18.23 3.07 0.77
C LEU A 281 -17.63 3.06 2.18
N PHE A 282 -18.45 3.18 3.22
CA PHE A 282 -17.99 2.99 4.59
C PHE A 282 -17.55 1.52 4.80
N PRO A 283 -16.44 1.27 5.51
CA PRO A 283 -15.53 2.20 6.21
C PRO A 283 -14.39 2.75 5.33
N TYR A 284 -14.24 2.29 4.10
CA TYR A 284 -13.18 2.74 3.18
C TYR A 284 -13.22 4.26 2.94
N SER A 285 -14.42 4.86 2.87
CA SER A 285 -14.56 6.31 2.69
C SER A 285 -13.95 7.12 3.84
N ASP A 286 -14.07 6.65 5.07
CA ASP A 286 -13.47 7.29 6.23
C ASP A 286 -11.95 7.13 6.22
N LEU A 287 -11.45 5.92 5.99
CA LEU A 287 -10.00 5.68 5.91
C LEU A 287 -9.35 6.42 4.74
N TYR A 288 -10.01 6.47 3.58
CA TYR A 288 -9.54 7.26 2.43
C TYR A 288 -9.47 8.76 2.74
N LYS A 289 -10.44 9.29 3.49
CA LYS A 289 -10.40 10.67 3.98
C LYS A 289 -9.19 10.90 4.89
N ARG A 290 -8.86 9.97 5.79
CA ARG A 290 -7.66 10.05 6.65
C ARG A 290 -6.37 10.02 5.83
N MET A 291 -6.29 9.15 4.80
CA MET A 291 -5.16 9.13 3.87
C MET A 291 -4.95 10.49 3.18
N ARG A 292 -6.02 11.17 2.78
CA ARG A 292 -5.95 12.54 2.22
C ARG A 292 -5.49 13.59 3.23
N GLN A 293 -5.67 13.34 4.51
CA GLN A 293 -5.27 14.21 5.62
C GLN A 293 -3.93 13.82 6.24
N SER A 294 -3.17 12.92 5.60
CA SER A 294 -1.85 12.52 6.08
C SER A 294 -0.94 13.74 6.27
N SER A 295 -0.29 13.82 7.42
CA SER A 295 0.71 14.83 7.76
C SER A 295 2.12 14.41 7.30
N VAL A 296 2.29 13.16 6.84
CA VAL A 296 3.58 12.69 6.31
C VAL A 296 3.77 13.30 4.92
N ASN A 297 4.62 14.33 4.86
CA ASN A 297 4.85 15.13 3.67
C ASN A 297 6.31 15.12 3.17
N SER A 298 7.16 14.24 3.73
CA SER A 298 8.58 14.17 3.39
C SER A 298 8.87 13.38 2.10
N ARG A 299 7.92 12.58 1.60
CA ARG A 299 8.10 11.66 0.47
C ARG A 299 7.26 12.07 -0.74
N ILE A 300 6.38 11.24 -1.23
CA ILE A 300 5.59 11.44 -2.47
C ILE A 300 4.94 12.83 -2.51
N ARG A 301 4.35 13.28 -1.41
CA ARG A 301 3.66 14.58 -1.33
C ARG A 301 4.60 15.79 -1.41
N ASN A 302 5.88 15.63 -1.06
CA ASN A 302 6.81 16.73 -0.76
C ASN A 302 7.01 17.74 -1.90
N LYS A 303 7.15 17.25 -3.14
CA LYS A 303 7.44 18.09 -4.31
C LYS A 303 6.23 18.36 -5.21
N LEU A 304 5.06 17.84 -4.84
CA LEU A 304 3.83 18.14 -5.58
C LEU A 304 3.32 19.53 -5.24
N PRO A 305 2.59 20.20 -6.15
CA PRO A 305 1.93 21.48 -5.85
C PRO A 305 1.06 21.37 -4.59
N TYR A 306 1.06 22.41 -3.78
CA TYR A 306 0.39 22.42 -2.47
C TYR A 306 -1.10 22.03 -2.55
N GLU A 307 -1.79 22.47 -3.58
CA GLU A 307 -3.22 22.20 -3.82
C GLU A 307 -3.50 20.78 -4.32
N THR A 308 -2.46 19.99 -4.67
CA THR A 308 -2.64 18.65 -5.17
C THR A 308 -3.20 17.74 -4.08
N ALA A 309 -4.39 17.20 -4.31
CA ALA A 309 -4.98 16.23 -3.41
C ALA A 309 -4.24 14.88 -3.53
N VAL A 310 -3.69 14.41 -2.42
CA VAL A 310 -2.96 13.15 -2.33
C VAL A 310 -3.56 12.30 -1.21
N ALA A 311 -3.92 11.07 -1.52
CA ALA A 311 -4.29 10.08 -0.52
C ALA A 311 -3.14 9.07 -0.38
N ASN A 312 -2.41 9.09 0.73
CA ASN A 312 -1.26 8.23 0.92
C ASN A 312 -1.24 7.52 2.28
N ILE A 313 -0.57 6.36 2.29
CA ILE A 313 -0.13 5.64 3.47
C ILE A 313 1.38 5.60 3.40
N SER A 314 2.04 6.08 4.44
CA SER A 314 3.48 6.31 4.44
C SER A 314 4.09 6.00 5.80
N LEU A 315 5.10 5.15 5.82
CA LEU A 315 5.82 4.75 7.03
C LEU A 315 7.32 4.69 6.75
N ALA A 316 8.12 4.98 7.76
CA ALA A 316 9.57 4.71 7.74
C ALA A 316 10.02 4.26 9.12
N TYR A 317 10.91 3.31 9.17
CA TYR A 317 11.52 2.84 10.40
C TYR A 317 12.89 2.21 10.13
N SER A 318 13.91 2.64 10.89
CA SER A 318 15.29 2.20 10.69
C SER A 318 15.77 2.45 9.26
N ASP A 319 16.11 1.41 8.53
CA ASP A 319 16.58 1.40 7.14
C ASP A 319 15.50 1.01 6.13
N GLU A 320 14.23 1.06 6.53
CA GLU A 320 13.07 0.76 5.69
C GLU A 320 12.18 1.98 5.51
N MET A 321 11.73 2.19 4.29
CA MET A 321 10.84 3.29 3.93
C MET A 321 9.81 2.86 2.90
N PHE A 322 8.60 3.34 3.08
CA PHE A 322 7.46 3.05 2.21
C PHE A 322 6.58 4.28 2.07
N ASP A 323 6.09 4.53 0.86
CA ASP A 323 4.99 5.45 0.59
C ASP A 323 4.18 4.96 -0.61
N ALA A 324 2.87 4.83 -0.44
CA ALA A 324 1.94 4.52 -1.51
C ALA A 324 0.86 5.59 -1.58
N ALA A 325 0.70 6.19 -2.73
CA ALA A 325 -0.17 7.34 -2.92
C ALA A 325 -1.05 7.24 -4.15
N ILE A 326 -2.27 7.73 -4.03
CA ILE A 326 -3.14 8.10 -5.14
C ILE A 326 -3.10 9.62 -5.24
N VAL A 327 -2.59 10.10 -6.36
CA VAL A 327 -2.44 11.53 -6.65
C VAL A 327 -3.54 11.97 -7.59
N HIS A 328 -4.29 13.00 -7.19
CA HIS A 328 -5.35 13.60 -7.99
C HIS A 328 -4.79 14.79 -8.77
N ALA A 329 -4.23 14.50 -9.94
CA ALA A 329 -3.69 15.54 -10.82
C ALA A 329 -4.77 16.06 -11.78
N PRO A 330 -4.67 17.33 -12.23
CA PRO A 330 -5.65 17.93 -13.16
C PRO A 330 -5.79 17.16 -14.48
N SER A 331 -4.71 16.55 -14.95
CA SER A 331 -4.64 15.78 -16.20
C SER A 331 -5.03 14.31 -16.08
N GLY A 332 -5.33 13.85 -14.89
CA GLY A 332 -5.70 12.45 -14.60
C GLY A 332 -5.09 11.92 -13.32
N ASN A 333 -5.85 11.08 -12.64
CA ASN A 333 -5.37 10.48 -11.39
C ASN A 333 -4.33 9.40 -11.69
N TYR A 334 -3.33 9.29 -10.86
CA TYR A 334 -2.36 8.20 -10.91
C TYR A 334 -2.03 7.66 -9.53
N MET A 335 -1.56 6.43 -9.51
CA MET A 335 -1.00 5.78 -8.34
C MET A 335 0.50 5.71 -8.48
N PHE A 336 1.21 6.09 -7.42
CA PHE A 336 2.64 5.93 -7.30
C PHE A 336 2.96 5.24 -5.97
N ILE A 337 3.73 4.16 -6.06
CA ILE A 337 4.14 3.34 -4.92
C ILE A 337 5.66 3.32 -4.93
N ALA A 338 6.29 3.52 -3.79
CA ALA A 338 7.74 3.46 -3.65
C ALA A 338 8.16 2.82 -2.33
N LEU A 339 9.15 1.95 -2.41
CA LEU A 339 9.79 1.27 -1.29
C LEU A 339 11.29 1.44 -1.40
N ALA A 340 11.96 1.57 -0.26
CA ALA A 340 13.42 1.55 -0.17
C ALA A 340 13.84 0.84 1.11
N ASN A 341 14.92 0.04 1.03
CA ASN A 341 15.49 -0.71 2.13
C ASN A 341 17.01 -0.65 2.11
N GLY A 342 17.63 -0.83 3.28
CA GLY A 342 19.06 -0.99 3.43
C GLY A 342 19.84 0.28 3.12
N TYR A 343 19.23 1.44 3.34
CA TYR A 343 19.97 2.70 3.31
C TYR A 343 20.71 2.90 4.64
N SER A 344 21.88 3.53 4.56
CA SER A 344 22.81 3.64 5.70
C SER A 344 22.83 5.01 6.35
N ASP A 345 22.01 5.93 5.87
CA ASP A 345 21.93 7.32 6.32
C ASP A 345 20.55 7.65 6.94
N ASP A 346 20.20 8.91 7.00
CA ASP A 346 18.92 9.40 7.53
C ASP A 346 17.73 9.20 6.58
N GLY A 347 17.90 8.53 5.43
CA GLY A 347 16.87 8.32 4.41
C GLY A 347 16.55 9.56 3.58
N THR A 348 17.38 10.60 3.64
CA THR A 348 17.16 11.85 2.86
C THR A 348 17.20 11.59 1.36
N ALA A 349 18.10 10.70 0.89
CA ALA A 349 18.20 10.35 -0.53
C ALA A 349 16.95 9.64 -1.02
N GLU A 350 16.42 8.68 -0.25
CA GLU A 350 15.20 7.92 -0.53
C GLU A 350 13.97 8.81 -0.51
N ASN A 351 13.83 9.66 0.52
CA ASN A 351 12.75 10.67 0.57
C ASN A 351 12.77 11.57 -0.68
N THR A 352 13.97 12.03 -1.07
CA THR A 352 14.16 12.89 -2.25
C THR A 352 13.81 12.15 -3.54
N ALA A 353 14.18 10.87 -3.67
CA ALA A 353 13.89 10.05 -4.84
C ALA A 353 12.38 9.79 -4.98
N MET A 354 11.70 9.43 -3.88
CA MET A 354 10.24 9.23 -3.88
C MET A 354 9.49 10.51 -4.25
N ALA A 355 9.87 11.64 -3.65
CA ALA A 355 9.28 12.95 -3.97
C ALA A 355 9.57 13.36 -5.41
N GLY A 356 10.80 13.12 -5.90
CA GLY A 356 11.22 13.40 -7.27
C GLY A 356 10.48 12.54 -8.29
N GLY A 357 10.27 11.25 -7.99
CA GLY A 357 9.50 10.33 -8.83
C GLY A 357 8.05 10.77 -9.01
N ALA A 358 7.38 11.11 -7.90
CA ALA A 358 6.01 11.62 -7.93
C ALA A 358 5.89 12.93 -8.73
N LYS A 359 6.85 13.87 -8.52
CA LYS A 359 6.89 15.13 -9.27
C LYS A 359 7.13 14.91 -10.77
N ALA A 360 8.05 14.00 -11.12
CA ALA A 360 8.34 13.70 -12.52
C ALA A 360 7.11 13.11 -13.26
N LEU A 361 6.32 12.29 -12.59
CA LEU A 361 5.04 11.80 -13.12
C LEU A 361 4.02 12.93 -13.26
N PHE A 362 3.87 13.76 -12.22
CA PHE A 362 2.94 14.89 -12.23
C PHE A 362 3.22 15.84 -13.40
N ASP A 363 4.50 16.18 -13.62
CA ASP A 363 4.90 17.09 -14.69
C ASP A 363 4.69 16.47 -16.09
N LYS A 364 4.91 15.16 -16.22
CA LYS A 364 4.72 14.45 -17.48
C LYS A 364 3.25 14.30 -17.86
N LEU A 365 2.38 14.15 -16.88
CA LEU A 365 0.94 14.06 -17.09
C LEU A 365 0.30 15.44 -17.34
N GLY A 366 0.93 16.52 -16.87
CA GLY A 366 0.42 17.89 -17.03
C GLY A 366 0.80 18.55 -18.35
N ASN A 367 1.70 17.94 -19.13
CA ASN A 367 2.13 18.39 -20.44
C ASN A 367 1.50 17.55 -21.55
#